data_aaf5cf7fb994c3a4301e6dd81b53e8fa
#
_entry.id   aaf5cf7fb994c3a4301e6dd81b53e8fa
#
_cell.length_a   1.000
_cell.length_b   1.000
_cell.length_c   1.000
_cell.angle_alpha   90.00
_cell.angle_beta   90.00
_cell.angle_gamma   90.00
#
_symmetry.space_group_name_H-M   'P 1'
#
loop_
_entity.id
_entity.type
_entity.pdbx_description
1 polymer ?
#
loop_
_entity_poly.entity_id
_entity_poly.type
_entity_poly.pdbx_seq_one_letter_code
_entity_poly.pdbx_strand_id
1 'polypeptide(L)'
;MRPANRIPVTLTVAILLAGKSWAACEPPAGFVEPPRPDIAPLEQMLSHTEENVIVRPLGAASQSAARPLEEAIQPTRDLPGVSGTFRLSNGPYGTPGARRLVCLTDGSLVVEEVLLSDSTDGVNRFRYLVWHYTSPKFRDVKYAVGEFIRTAPAPDRTHVRWTYRFTLHDHLGPAAQERFRKEFLDGIFAEWMRSQMERGKAHAEAG
;
A
#
# COMPACT_ATOMS: atom_id res chain seq x y z
N MET A 1 9.08 -30.14 -71.28
CA MET A 1 8.43 -30.26 -69.97
C MET A 1 9.29 -29.50 -68.96
N ARG A 2 8.83 -28.37 -68.43
CA ARG A 2 9.53 -27.61 -67.38
C ARG A 2 8.81 -27.92 -66.06
N PRO A 3 9.53 -28.20 -64.96
CA PRO A 3 8.88 -28.41 -63.67
C PRO A 3 8.45 -27.06 -63.04
N ALA A 4 7.25 -27.03 -62.50
CA ALA A 4 6.69 -25.89 -61.77
C ALA A 4 7.31 -25.80 -60.37
N ASN A 5 7.97 -24.69 -60.11
CA ASN A 5 8.55 -24.35 -58.82
C ASN A 5 7.42 -23.84 -57.90
N ARG A 6 7.04 -24.61 -56.88
CA ARG A 6 6.11 -24.20 -55.83
C ARG A 6 6.87 -23.51 -54.72
N ILE A 7 6.64 -22.21 -54.51
CA ILE A 7 7.16 -21.44 -53.39
C ILE A 7 6.28 -21.71 -52.17
N PRO A 8 6.81 -22.14 -51.03
CA PRO A 8 6.00 -22.26 -49.80
C PRO A 8 5.70 -20.88 -49.23
N VAL A 9 4.43 -20.57 -49.05
CA VAL A 9 3.98 -19.39 -48.31
C VAL A 9 4.07 -19.71 -46.81
N THR A 10 5.05 -19.13 -46.15
CA THR A 10 5.19 -19.23 -44.70
C THR A 10 4.27 -18.20 -44.06
N LEU A 11 3.20 -18.66 -43.43
CA LEU A 11 2.26 -17.81 -42.67
C LEU A 11 2.90 -17.48 -41.30
N THR A 12 3.44 -16.27 -41.15
CA THR A 12 3.93 -15.78 -39.86
C THR A 12 2.76 -15.29 -39.02
N VAL A 13 2.35 -16.06 -38.03
CA VAL A 13 1.37 -15.64 -37.03
C VAL A 13 2.07 -14.73 -36.04
N ALA A 14 1.82 -13.44 -36.14
CA ALA A 14 2.23 -12.46 -35.13
C ALA A 14 1.30 -12.59 -33.91
N ILE A 15 1.80 -13.22 -32.83
CA ILE A 15 1.12 -13.22 -31.53
C ILE A 15 1.30 -11.83 -30.93
N LEU A 16 0.26 -11.00 -31.01
CA LEU A 16 0.17 -9.76 -30.25
C LEU A 16 -0.02 -10.12 -28.78
N LEU A 17 1.08 -10.14 -28.03
CA LEU A 17 1.04 -10.11 -26.56
C LEU A 17 0.47 -8.75 -26.14
N ALA A 18 -0.83 -8.71 -25.88
CA ALA A 18 -1.47 -7.58 -25.21
C ALA A 18 -0.93 -7.52 -23.77
N GLY A 19 0.24 -6.92 -23.58
CA GLY A 19 0.72 -6.53 -22.28
C GLY A 19 -0.32 -5.60 -21.66
N LYS A 20 -0.83 -5.91 -20.45
CA LYS A 20 -1.63 -5.00 -19.67
C LYS A 20 -0.77 -3.77 -19.38
N SER A 21 -0.93 -2.74 -20.21
CA SER A 21 -0.43 -1.40 -19.92
C SER A 21 -1.23 -0.90 -18.71
N TRP A 22 -0.63 -0.98 -17.54
CA TRP A 22 -1.15 -0.24 -16.39
C TRP A 22 -1.03 1.23 -16.74
N ALA A 23 -2.15 1.94 -16.78
CA ALA A 23 -2.12 3.39 -16.94
C ALA A 23 -1.24 3.97 -15.83
N ALA A 24 -0.30 4.86 -16.20
CA ALA A 24 0.53 5.53 -15.22
C ALA A 24 -0.37 6.18 -14.16
N CYS A 25 0.02 6.07 -12.88
CA CYS A 25 -0.69 6.76 -11.82
C CYS A 25 -0.50 8.25 -12.00
N GLU A 26 -1.55 8.95 -12.42
CA GLU A 26 -1.55 10.40 -12.63
C GLU A 26 -2.78 11.01 -11.95
N PRO A 27 -2.65 12.26 -11.44
CA PRO A 27 -3.81 12.97 -10.94
C PRO A 27 -4.88 13.10 -12.03
N PRO A 28 -6.17 12.88 -11.71
CA PRO A 28 -7.25 13.11 -12.66
C PRO A 28 -7.27 14.56 -13.16
N ALA A 29 -7.80 14.80 -14.35
CA ALA A 29 -7.96 16.14 -14.87
C ALA A 29 -8.72 17.04 -13.88
N GLY A 30 -8.13 18.20 -13.54
CA GLY A 30 -8.71 19.12 -12.55
C GLY A 30 -8.51 18.70 -11.09
N PHE A 31 -7.67 17.72 -10.82
CA PHE A 31 -7.36 17.32 -9.45
C PHE A 31 -6.80 18.51 -8.65
N VAL A 32 -7.45 18.79 -7.53
CA VAL A 32 -6.97 19.72 -6.51
C VAL A 32 -6.68 18.89 -5.27
N GLU A 33 -5.46 18.99 -4.76
CA GLU A 33 -5.08 18.26 -3.55
C GLU A 33 -6.00 18.68 -2.40
N PRO A 34 -6.73 17.73 -1.77
CA PRO A 34 -7.63 18.05 -0.68
C PRO A 34 -6.84 18.50 0.55
N PRO A 35 -7.42 19.38 1.39
CA PRO A 35 -6.76 19.84 2.59
C PRO A 35 -6.36 18.66 3.49
N ARG A 36 -5.17 18.76 4.06
CA ARG A 36 -4.68 17.79 5.03
C ARG A 36 -5.56 17.85 6.30
N PRO A 37 -6.07 16.69 6.78
CA PRO A 37 -6.85 16.69 8.01
C PRO A 37 -5.97 16.90 9.25
N ASP A 38 -6.56 17.49 10.29
CA ASP A 38 -5.99 17.47 11.63
C ASP A 38 -6.08 16.05 12.19
N ILE A 39 -4.99 15.57 12.78
CA ILE A 39 -4.89 14.23 13.31
C ILE A 39 -5.31 14.22 14.78
N ALA A 40 -6.34 13.45 15.10
CA ALA A 40 -6.74 13.20 16.49
C ALA A 40 -5.62 12.47 17.27
N PRO A 41 -5.62 12.51 18.60
CA PRO A 41 -4.76 11.68 19.41
C PRO A 41 -4.87 10.21 19.01
N LEU A 42 -3.72 9.55 18.75
CA LEU A 42 -3.68 8.20 18.15
C LEU A 42 -4.40 7.15 19.00
N GLU A 43 -4.43 7.34 20.32
CA GLU A 43 -5.12 6.46 21.27
C GLU A 43 -6.66 6.55 21.22
N GLN A 44 -7.20 7.59 20.58
CA GLN A 44 -8.64 7.77 20.38
C GLN A 44 -9.13 7.17 19.06
N MET A 45 -8.22 6.76 18.19
CA MET A 45 -8.56 6.20 16.88
C MET A 45 -8.86 4.71 16.97
N LEU A 46 -9.76 4.21 16.11
CA LEU A 46 -10.00 2.78 15.96
C LEU A 46 -8.76 2.11 15.33
N SER A 47 -8.19 1.09 15.96
CA SER A 47 -6.93 0.52 15.49
C SER A 47 -6.96 -1.00 15.31
N HIS A 48 -6.16 -1.46 14.34
CA HIS A 48 -5.80 -2.86 14.14
C HIS A 48 -4.28 -2.97 13.98
N THR A 49 -3.70 -4.07 14.48
CA THR A 49 -2.26 -4.34 14.43
C THR A 49 -2.00 -5.75 13.96
N GLU A 50 -1.08 -5.90 13.02
CA GLU A 50 -0.49 -7.18 12.62
C GLU A 50 1.00 -7.18 12.92
N GLU A 51 1.52 -8.34 13.29
CA GLU A 51 2.93 -8.53 13.63
C GLU A 51 3.50 -9.78 12.98
N ASN A 52 4.76 -9.72 12.58
CA ASN A 52 5.49 -10.92 12.18
C ASN A 52 7.00 -10.80 12.53
N VAL A 53 7.70 -11.91 12.36
CA VAL A 53 9.16 -11.97 12.47
C VAL A 53 9.72 -12.39 11.12
N ILE A 54 10.65 -11.58 10.60
CA ILE A 54 11.43 -11.84 9.39
C ILE A 54 12.79 -12.41 9.83
N VAL A 55 13.18 -13.55 9.25
CA VAL A 55 14.48 -14.18 9.53
C VAL A 55 15.57 -13.51 8.69
N ARG A 56 15.81 -12.23 8.99
CA ARG A 56 16.84 -11.36 8.37
C ARG A 56 17.25 -10.26 9.34
N PRO A 57 18.51 -9.77 9.28
CA PRO A 57 18.95 -8.59 10.03
C PRO A 57 18.10 -7.36 9.71
N LEU A 58 17.92 -6.46 10.69
CA LEU A 58 17.09 -5.25 10.57
C LEU A 58 17.40 -4.41 9.33
N GLY A 59 18.69 -4.21 9.02
CA GLY A 59 19.11 -3.45 7.84
C GLY A 59 18.63 -4.08 6.53
N ALA A 60 18.81 -5.40 6.36
CA ALA A 60 18.36 -6.12 5.18
C ALA A 60 16.83 -6.14 5.05
N ALA A 61 16.10 -6.38 6.15
CA ALA A 61 14.64 -6.34 6.16
C ALA A 61 14.11 -4.94 5.83
N SER A 62 14.78 -3.87 6.30
CA SER A 62 14.40 -2.49 6.00
C SER A 62 14.66 -2.11 4.53
N GLN A 63 15.77 -2.58 3.94
CA GLN A 63 16.06 -2.39 2.51
C GLN A 63 15.03 -3.12 1.65
N SER A 64 14.68 -4.34 1.98
CA SER A 64 13.64 -5.11 1.28
C SER A 64 12.27 -4.44 1.33
N ALA A 65 11.97 -3.66 2.38
CA ALA A 65 10.73 -2.90 2.50
C ALA A 65 10.69 -1.63 1.61
N ALA A 66 11.84 -1.16 1.10
CA ALA A 66 11.95 0.05 0.26
C ALA A 66 11.61 -0.18 -1.22
N ARG A 67 10.89 -1.25 -1.55
CA ARG A 67 10.42 -1.55 -2.91
C ARG A 67 9.26 -0.64 -3.35
N PRO A 68 8.95 -0.56 -4.66
CA PRO A 68 7.78 0.15 -5.15
C PRO A 68 6.49 -0.29 -4.44
N LEU A 69 5.59 0.66 -4.16
CA LEU A 69 4.39 0.37 -3.38
C LEU A 69 3.44 -0.58 -4.12
N GLU A 70 3.38 -0.49 -5.43
CA GLU A 70 2.61 -1.39 -6.31
C GLU A 70 3.10 -2.85 -6.28
N GLU A 71 4.35 -3.08 -5.92
CA GLU A 71 4.89 -4.42 -5.67
C GLU A 71 4.62 -4.88 -4.23
N ALA A 72 4.59 -3.93 -3.30
CA ALA A 72 4.43 -4.19 -1.88
C ALA A 72 2.97 -4.48 -1.49
N ILE A 73 2.01 -3.75 -2.09
CA ILE A 73 0.60 -3.76 -1.71
C ILE A 73 -0.23 -4.35 -2.84
N GLN A 74 -0.56 -5.62 -2.72
CA GLN A 74 -1.31 -6.39 -3.71
C GLN A 74 -2.81 -6.46 -3.35
N PRO A 75 -3.70 -6.58 -4.35
CA PRO A 75 -5.12 -6.74 -4.08
C PRO A 75 -5.40 -8.05 -3.35
N THR A 76 -6.45 -8.04 -2.53
CA THR A 76 -7.11 -9.24 -2.01
C THR A 76 -8.48 -9.38 -2.68
N ARG A 77 -9.27 -10.37 -2.26
CA ARG A 77 -10.64 -10.52 -2.74
C ARG A 77 -11.49 -9.27 -2.48
N ASP A 78 -11.33 -8.65 -1.31
CA ASP A 78 -12.24 -7.63 -0.81
C ASP A 78 -11.68 -6.21 -0.89
N LEU A 79 -10.35 -6.04 -0.88
CA LEU A 79 -9.71 -4.73 -0.92
C LEU A 79 -8.73 -4.60 -2.09
N PRO A 80 -8.64 -3.40 -2.69
CA PRO A 80 -7.71 -3.14 -3.79
C PRO A 80 -6.26 -3.17 -3.31
N GLY A 81 -5.36 -3.45 -4.25
CA GLY A 81 -3.94 -3.19 -4.13
C GLY A 81 -3.57 -1.81 -4.67
N VAL A 82 -2.29 -1.55 -4.78
CA VAL A 82 -1.75 -0.35 -5.41
C VAL A 82 -1.41 -0.63 -6.87
N SER A 83 -1.76 0.28 -7.77
CA SER A 83 -1.40 0.23 -9.20
C SER A 83 -0.26 1.19 -9.55
N GLY A 84 0.06 2.15 -8.69
CA GLY A 84 1.14 3.10 -8.86
C GLY A 84 1.06 4.28 -7.90
N THR A 85 2.07 5.14 -7.96
CA THR A 85 2.12 6.36 -7.15
C THR A 85 2.53 7.56 -8.00
N PHE A 86 2.03 8.76 -7.63
CA PHE A 86 2.42 10.02 -8.23
C PHE A 86 2.84 11.01 -7.13
N ARG A 87 4.00 11.65 -7.32
CA ARG A 87 4.56 12.58 -6.33
C ARG A 87 3.80 13.91 -6.32
N LEU A 88 3.33 14.34 -5.15
CA LEU A 88 2.63 15.61 -4.94
C LEU A 88 3.52 16.70 -4.32
N SER A 89 4.65 16.35 -3.69
CA SER A 89 5.57 17.28 -3.07
C SER A 89 6.98 17.14 -3.63
N ASN A 90 7.83 18.13 -3.41
CA ASN A 90 9.25 18.07 -3.74
C ASN A 90 9.99 17.10 -2.80
N GLY A 91 11.08 16.52 -3.30
CA GLY A 91 11.93 15.59 -2.53
C GLY A 91 11.48 14.13 -2.59
N PRO A 92 12.28 13.21 -2.05
CA PRO A 92 11.99 11.78 -2.07
C PRO A 92 10.87 11.43 -1.08
N TYR A 93 9.97 10.50 -1.46
CA TYR A 93 9.04 9.91 -0.52
C TYR A 93 9.83 9.10 0.53
N GLY A 94 9.47 9.28 1.80
CA GLY A 94 10.22 8.76 2.95
C GLY A 94 10.73 9.85 3.87
N THR A 95 10.72 11.11 3.42
CA THR A 95 11.04 12.28 4.24
C THR A 95 9.76 12.82 4.89
N PRO A 96 9.73 13.18 6.18
CA PRO A 96 8.56 13.81 6.81
C PRO A 96 8.06 15.02 6.02
N GLY A 97 6.73 15.10 5.80
CA GLY A 97 6.08 16.09 4.95
C GLY A 97 6.03 15.75 3.47
N ALA A 98 6.74 14.71 3.01
CA ALA A 98 6.64 14.25 1.62
C ALA A 98 5.26 13.62 1.36
N ARG A 99 4.62 14.02 0.22
CA ARG A 99 3.28 13.60 -0.15
C ARG A 99 3.25 12.94 -1.52
N ARG A 100 2.33 11.99 -1.66
CA ARG A 100 2.05 11.32 -2.94
C ARG A 100 0.56 11.02 -3.10
N LEU A 101 0.12 10.93 -4.34
CA LEU A 101 -1.10 10.26 -4.73
C LEU A 101 -0.81 8.77 -4.86
N VAL A 102 -1.69 7.94 -4.38
CA VAL A 102 -1.63 6.47 -4.54
C VAL A 102 -2.85 6.06 -5.35
N CYS A 103 -2.63 5.48 -6.51
CA CYS A 103 -3.67 4.92 -7.36
C CYS A 103 -3.89 3.46 -6.96
N LEU A 104 -5.16 3.09 -6.83
CA LEU A 104 -5.55 1.75 -6.43
C LEU A 104 -6.00 0.91 -7.65
N THR A 105 -5.95 -0.40 -7.52
CA THR A 105 -6.26 -1.34 -8.62
C THR A 105 -7.74 -1.36 -9.02
N ASP A 106 -8.62 -0.76 -8.21
CA ASP A 106 -10.03 -0.55 -8.51
C ASP A 106 -10.34 0.79 -9.21
N GLY A 107 -9.28 1.55 -9.58
CA GLY A 107 -9.39 2.86 -10.21
C GLY A 107 -9.59 4.02 -9.24
N SER A 108 -9.69 3.75 -7.96
CA SER A 108 -9.76 4.77 -6.92
C SER A 108 -8.38 5.29 -6.53
N LEU A 109 -8.35 6.31 -5.68
CA LEU A 109 -7.11 6.94 -5.22
C LEU A 109 -7.20 7.37 -3.75
N VAL A 110 -6.02 7.56 -3.15
CA VAL A 110 -5.83 8.18 -1.84
C VAL A 110 -4.64 9.13 -1.88
N VAL A 111 -4.56 10.04 -0.94
CA VAL A 111 -3.37 10.89 -0.70
C VAL A 111 -2.65 10.37 0.52
N GLU A 112 -1.32 10.31 0.46
CA GLU A 112 -0.46 9.93 1.58
C GLU A 112 0.56 11.02 1.89
N GLU A 113 0.86 11.19 3.19
CA GLU A 113 1.93 12.04 3.72
C GLU A 113 2.78 11.28 4.72
N VAL A 114 4.09 11.37 4.62
CA VAL A 114 5.01 10.85 5.63
C VAL A 114 5.01 11.74 6.86
N LEU A 115 4.67 11.18 8.02
CA LEU A 115 4.65 11.89 9.31
C LEU A 115 5.96 11.72 10.09
N LEU A 116 6.55 10.52 9.99
CA LEU A 116 7.78 10.16 10.71
C LEU A 116 8.56 9.14 9.89
N SER A 117 9.87 9.33 9.82
CA SER A 117 10.81 8.35 9.30
C SER A 117 12.07 8.45 10.16
N ASP A 118 12.27 7.49 11.03
CA ASP A 118 13.32 7.51 12.04
C ASP A 118 13.97 6.13 12.18
N SER A 119 15.28 6.12 12.40
CA SER A 119 16.10 4.94 12.64
C SER A 119 17.06 5.23 13.77
N THR A 120 16.59 5.09 15.01
CA THR A 120 17.33 5.41 16.21
C THR A 120 17.33 4.21 17.15
N ASP A 121 18.46 3.95 17.81
CA ASP A 121 18.63 2.92 18.85
C ASP A 121 18.19 1.50 18.45
N GLY A 122 18.45 1.12 17.19
CA GLY A 122 18.06 -0.20 16.69
C GLY A 122 16.55 -0.36 16.44
N VAL A 123 15.82 0.72 16.44
CA VAL A 123 14.40 0.79 16.09
C VAL A 123 14.23 1.60 14.81
N ASN A 124 13.55 1.04 13.83
CA ASN A 124 13.15 1.76 12.62
C ASN A 124 11.65 2.03 12.69
N ARG A 125 11.27 3.30 12.60
CA ARG A 125 9.87 3.77 12.64
C ARG A 125 9.53 4.50 11.37
N PHE A 126 8.38 4.14 10.79
CA PHE A 126 7.82 4.83 9.63
C PHE A 126 6.33 5.02 9.85
N ARG A 127 5.88 6.29 9.92
CA ARG A 127 4.47 6.65 10.12
C ARG A 127 4.00 7.54 8.99
N TYR A 128 2.78 7.30 8.53
CA TYR A 128 2.19 8.03 7.42
C TYR A 128 0.70 8.26 7.65
N LEU A 129 0.20 9.35 7.10
CA LEU A 129 -1.21 9.72 7.05
C LEU A 129 -1.77 9.34 5.69
N VAL A 130 -2.99 8.82 5.65
CA VAL A 130 -3.73 8.50 4.43
C VAL A 130 -5.09 9.16 4.51
N TRP A 131 -5.45 9.94 3.49
CA TRP A 131 -6.77 10.60 3.42
C TRP A 131 -7.26 10.69 1.98
N HIS A 132 -8.46 11.27 1.79
CA HIS A 132 -9.10 11.38 0.48
C HIS A 132 -9.34 10.03 -0.18
N TYR A 133 -9.93 9.12 0.59
CA TYR A 133 -10.32 7.81 0.05
C TYR A 133 -11.46 7.97 -0.95
N THR A 134 -11.23 7.64 -2.23
CA THR A 134 -12.27 7.68 -3.28
C THR A 134 -12.90 6.31 -3.54
N SER A 135 -12.31 5.23 -2.99
CA SER A 135 -12.89 3.89 -3.07
C SER A 135 -14.16 3.78 -2.22
N PRO A 136 -15.26 3.23 -2.77
CA PRO A 136 -16.47 2.95 -1.98
C PRO A 136 -16.24 2.02 -0.78
N LYS A 137 -15.17 1.23 -0.81
CA LYS A 137 -14.78 0.33 0.28
C LYS A 137 -14.37 1.07 1.55
N PHE A 138 -13.88 2.31 1.40
CA PHE A 138 -13.42 3.17 2.49
C PHE A 138 -14.33 4.37 2.73
N ARG A 139 -15.58 4.35 2.25
CA ARG A 139 -16.52 5.50 2.30
C ARG A 139 -16.79 6.04 3.71
N ASP A 140 -16.61 5.21 4.74
CA ASP A 140 -16.84 5.59 6.14
C ASP A 140 -15.58 6.21 6.77
N VAL A 141 -14.42 6.13 6.10
CA VAL A 141 -13.13 6.57 6.59
C VAL A 141 -12.88 8.03 6.21
N LYS A 142 -12.67 8.88 7.21
CA LYS A 142 -12.26 10.28 7.05
C LYS A 142 -10.75 10.35 6.74
N TYR A 143 -9.94 9.66 7.53
CA TYR A 143 -8.51 9.46 7.32
C TYR A 143 -8.00 8.29 8.16
N ALA A 144 -6.78 7.84 7.86
CA ALA A 144 -6.09 6.82 8.65
C ALA A 144 -4.62 7.18 8.87
N VAL A 145 -4.03 6.64 9.94
CA VAL A 145 -2.59 6.71 10.22
C VAL A 145 -2.04 5.30 10.24
N GLY A 146 -1.11 5.01 9.33
CA GLY A 146 -0.35 3.77 9.30
C GLY A 146 1.01 3.95 9.97
N GLU A 147 1.46 2.95 10.72
CA GLU A 147 2.76 2.98 11.38
C GLU A 147 3.43 1.60 11.34
N PHE A 148 4.64 1.57 10.82
CA PHE A 148 5.55 0.45 10.93
C PHE A 148 6.58 0.71 12.03
N ILE A 149 6.77 -0.27 12.91
CA ILE A 149 7.87 -0.32 13.87
C ILE A 149 8.63 -1.62 13.60
N ARG A 150 9.94 -1.51 13.35
CA ARG A 150 10.83 -2.65 13.17
C ARG A 150 11.90 -2.62 14.24
N THR A 151 12.12 -3.76 14.88
CA THR A 151 13.15 -3.96 15.92
C THR A 151 13.93 -5.21 15.64
N ALA A 152 15.15 -5.32 16.20
CA ALA A 152 16.01 -6.50 16.10
C ALA A 152 16.00 -7.27 17.43
N PRO A 153 15.10 -8.26 17.63
CA PRO A 153 15.12 -9.10 18.85
C PRO A 153 16.34 -10.03 18.91
N ALA A 154 16.97 -10.30 17.76
CA ALA A 154 18.23 -11.01 17.61
C ALA A 154 18.98 -10.48 16.38
N PRO A 155 20.29 -10.71 16.22
CA PRO A 155 21.09 -10.18 15.11
C PRO A 155 20.61 -10.60 13.73
N ASP A 156 20.00 -11.77 13.61
CA ASP A 156 19.49 -12.39 12.37
C ASP A 156 17.97 -12.26 12.19
N ARG A 157 17.29 -11.51 13.06
CA ARG A 157 15.83 -11.43 13.06
C ARG A 157 15.33 -10.00 13.20
N THR A 158 14.27 -9.70 12.48
CA THR A 158 13.55 -8.44 12.55
C THR A 158 12.11 -8.71 12.95
N HIS A 159 11.66 -8.14 14.06
CA HIS A 159 10.25 -8.07 14.42
C HIS A 159 9.63 -6.85 13.74
N VAL A 160 8.54 -7.06 13.04
CA VAL A 160 7.78 -6.01 12.34
C VAL A 160 6.40 -5.93 12.96
N ARG A 161 6.04 -4.72 13.41
CA ARG A 161 4.69 -4.38 13.84
C ARG A 161 4.14 -3.35 12.88
N TRP A 162 2.96 -3.61 12.31
CA TRP A 162 2.23 -2.68 11.48
C TRP A 162 0.88 -2.37 12.11
N THR A 163 0.67 -1.11 12.48
CA THR A 163 -0.58 -0.64 13.07
C THR A 163 -1.25 0.35 12.14
N TYR A 164 -2.52 0.14 11.85
CA TYR A 164 -3.39 1.11 11.21
C TYR A 164 -4.38 1.66 12.23
N ARG A 165 -4.62 2.98 12.15
CA ARG A 165 -5.56 3.71 13.02
C ARG A 165 -6.50 4.52 12.15
N PHE A 166 -7.81 4.41 12.36
CA PHE A 166 -8.84 5.02 11.56
C PHE A 166 -9.62 6.07 12.34
N THR A 167 -9.87 7.21 11.70
CA THR A 167 -10.89 8.17 12.09
C THR A 167 -12.02 8.10 11.09
N LEU A 168 -13.24 7.90 11.55
CA LEU A 168 -14.43 7.84 10.72
C LEU A 168 -15.03 9.24 10.54
N HIS A 169 -15.92 9.38 9.55
CA HIS A 169 -16.66 10.62 9.38
C HIS A 169 -17.55 10.93 10.58
N ASP A 170 -17.64 12.20 10.96
CA ASP A 170 -18.28 12.69 12.19
C ASP A 170 -19.79 12.40 12.25
N HIS A 171 -20.44 12.17 11.10
CA HIS A 171 -21.87 11.83 11.02
C HIS A 171 -22.18 10.37 11.38
N LEU A 172 -21.16 9.51 11.56
CA LEU A 172 -21.32 8.10 11.89
C LEU A 172 -21.53 7.92 13.40
N GLY A 173 -22.73 7.51 13.77
CA GLY A 173 -23.07 7.21 15.16
C GLY A 173 -22.44 5.92 15.69
N PRO A 174 -22.59 5.62 17.00
CA PRO A 174 -21.93 4.48 17.66
C PRO A 174 -22.21 3.12 17.02
N ALA A 175 -23.42 2.88 16.55
CA ALA A 175 -23.77 1.61 15.88
C ALA A 175 -23.03 1.43 14.55
N ALA A 176 -22.80 2.50 13.79
CA ALA A 176 -22.04 2.45 12.55
C ALA A 176 -20.54 2.24 12.84
N GLN A 177 -20.02 2.87 13.89
CA GLN A 177 -18.63 2.67 14.33
C GLN A 177 -18.37 1.22 14.79
N GLU A 178 -19.30 0.62 15.54
CA GLU A 178 -19.19 -0.77 15.98
C GLU A 178 -19.28 -1.74 14.80
N ARG A 179 -20.17 -1.48 13.82
CA ARG A 179 -20.21 -2.26 12.58
C ARG A 179 -18.93 -2.13 11.78
N PHE A 180 -18.38 -0.93 11.62
CA PHE A 180 -17.08 -0.70 10.97
C PHE A 180 -15.98 -1.51 11.67
N ARG A 181 -15.94 -1.49 13.00
CA ARG A 181 -14.96 -2.27 13.77
C ARG A 181 -15.06 -3.75 13.44
N LYS A 182 -16.24 -4.36 13.57
CA LYS A 182 -16.42 -5.81 13.40
C LYS A 182 -16.26 -6.28 11.97
N GLU A 183 -16.91 -5.62 11.02
CA GLU A 183 -17.00 -6.11 9.65
C GLU A 183 -15.82 -5.66 8.81
N PHE A 184 -15.37 -4.42 8.97
CA PHE A 184 -14.28 -3.88 8.18
C PHE A 184 -12.94 -4.04 8.89
N LEU A 185 -12.77 -3.46 10.09
CA LEU A 185 -11.46 -3.37 10.73
C LEU A 185 -10.92 -4.73 11.17
N ASP A 186 -11.70 -5.48 11.96
CA ASP A 186 -11.32 -6.79 12.51
C ASP A 186 -11.60 -7.95 11.53
N GLY A 187 -12.31 -7.68 10.44
CA GLY A 187 -12.62 -8.62 9.36
C GLY A 187 -11.75 -8.40 8.13
N ILE A 188 -12.34 -7.70 7.15
CA ILE A 188 -11.77 -7.53 5.79
C ILE A 188 -10.38 -6.87 5.81
N PHE A 189 -10.22 -5.80 6.63
CA PHE A 189 -8.98 -5.04 6.69
C PHE A 189 -7.86 -5.80 7.42
N ALA A 190 -8.20 -6.52 8.50
CA ALA A 190 -7.26 -7.40 9.21
C ALA A 190 -6.71 -8.49 8.28
N GLU A 191 -7.57 -9.15 7.49
CA GLU A 191 -7.16 -10.15 6.51
C GLU A 191 -6.24 -9.54 5.44
N TRP A 192 -6.59 -8.34 4.94
CA TRP A 192 -5.76 -7.62 3.99
C TRP A 192 -4.38 -7.29 4.58
N MET A 193 -4.31 -6.73 5.80
CA MET A 193 -3.04 -6.41 6.47
C MET A 193 -2.16 -7.65 6.64
N ARG A 194 -2.74 -8.76 7.13
CA ARG A 194 -2.04 -10.02 7.31
C ARG A 194 -1.47 -10.54 6.00
N SER A 195 -2.24 -10.52 4.93
CA SER A 195 -1.79 -10.94 3.59
C SER A 195 -0.60 -10.09 3.11
N GLN A 196 -0.63 -8.76 3.30
CA GLN A 196 0.50 -7.91 2.92
C GLN A 196 1.74 -8.18 3.79
N MET A 197 1.56 -8.40 5.10
CA MET A 197 2.65 -8.73 6.02
C MET A 197 3.34 -10.06 5.67
N GLU A 198 2.56 -11.09 5.32
CA GLU A 198 3.08 -12.39 4.88
C GLU A 198 3.86 -12.27 3.56
N ARG A 199 3.32 -11.52 2.58
CA ARG A 199 4.02 -11.24 1.31
C ARG A 199 5.32 -10.46 1.53
N GLY A 200 5.29 -9.46 2.41
CA GLY A 200 6.46 -8.68 2.79
C GLY A 200 7.54 -9.54 3.43
N LYS A 201 7.15 -10.43 4.35
CA LYS A 201 8.05 -11.42 4.98
C LYS A 201 8.66 -12.36 3.94
N ALA A 202 7.83 -13.01 3.11
CA ALA A 202 8.31 -13.93 2.09
C ALA A 202 9.30 -13.26 1.11
N HIS A 203 9.00 -12.03 0.68
CA HIS A 203 9.90 -11.25 -0.18
C HIS A 203 11.24 -10.94 0.52
N ALA A 204 11.20 -10.51 1.77
CA ALA A 204 12.40 -10.18 2.53
C ALA A 204 13.30 -11.41 2.81
N GLU A 205 12.70 -12.58 3.00
CA GLU A 205 13.42 -13.83 3.27
C GLU A 205 13.97 -14.51 1.99
N ALA A 206 13.42 -14.20 0.81
CA ALA A 206 13.88 -14.75 -0.47
C ALA A 206 15.10 -14.03 -1.05
N GLY A 207 15.38 -12.78 -0.70
CA GLY A 207 16.50 -11.95 -1.15
C GLY A 207 17.59 -11.86 -0.12
#